data_8f6c7b0b951cd534a92b09ce93fbe39b
#
_entry.id   8f6c7b0b951cd534a92b09ce93fbe39b
#
_cell.length_a   1.000
_cell.length_b   1.000
_cell.length_c   1.000
_cell.angle_alpha   90.00
_cell.angle_beta   90.00
_cell.angle_gamma   90.00
#
_symmetry.space_group_name_H-M   'P 1'
#
loop_
_entity.id
_entity.type
_entity.pdbx_description
1 polymer ?
#
loop_
_entity_poly.entity_id
_entity_poly.type
_entity_poly.pdbx_seq_one_letter_code
_entity_poly.pdbx_strand_id
1 'polypeptide(L)'
;MFQLTRRSTIPKMRKWTALLGLLLLVQPLFAQKDKREPLTEPEIEQIREAGIVPSQRIDLYTKFLNEHADTIKSLTARKKTDARAQHLDNELQDFTALMDELGSNLDTYSDRHADIRKALKPLSESTDRWLSILRALIGEPSFDLARKEAIESGEDLADQAKRLLTEQTEYFILHKDEAYQERAEPKSKPDDK
;
A
#
# COMPACT_ATOMS: atom_id res chain seq x y z
N MET A 1 87.71 5.54 -12.82
CA MET A 1 87.19 4.23 -12.45
C MET A 1 86.20 4.44 -11.31
N PHE A 2 84.90 4.69 -11.58
CA PHE A 2 83.91 5.01 -10.56
C PHE A 2 82.76 3.97 -10.64
N GLN A 3 82.59 3.19 -9.60
CA GLN A 3 81.54 2.25 -9.40
C GLN A 3 80.32 3.01 -8.75
N LEU A 4 79.20 3.13 -9.44
CA LEU A 4 77.98 3.64 -8.90
C LEU A 4 77.12 2.48 -8.46
N THR A 5 76.95 2.29 -7.17
CA THR A 5 76.04 1.37 -6.53
C THR A 5 74.62 2.00 -6.47
N ARG A 6 73.67 1.50 -7.26
CA ARG A 6 72.26 1.84 -7.19
C ARG A 6 71.64 1.11 -6.00
N ARG A 7 71.24 1.83 -4.99
CA ARG A 7 70.34 1.33 -3.92
C ARG A 7 68.88 1.42 -4.44
N SER A 8 68.23 0.29 -4.60
CA SER A 8 66.81 0.20 -4.83
C SER A 8 66.05 0.28 -3.49
N THR A 9 65.30 1.36 -3.31
CA THR A 9 64.35 1.50 -2.21
C THR A 9 62.98 0.93 -2.62
N ILE A 10 62.61 -0.18 -2.01
CA ILE A 10 61.26 -0.78 -2.19
C ILE A 10 60.30 -0.05 -1.26
N PRO A 11 59.21 0.55 -1.75
CA PRO A 11 58.22 1.21 -0.88
C PRO A 11 57.37 0.17 -0.13
N LYS A 12 57.27 0.35 1.19
CA LYS A 12 56.37 -0.41 2.08
C LYS A 12 54.91 -0.07 1.83
N MET A 13 54.29 -0.63 0.80
CA MET A 13 52.86 -0.52 0.55
C MET A 13 52.11 -1.81 0.85
N ARG A 14 52.22 -2.35 2.06
CA ARG A 14 51.57 -3.65 2.37
C ARG A 14 50.65 -3.66 3.60
N LYS A 15 50.35 -2.49 4.17
CA LYS A 15 49.50 -2.42 5.36
C LYS A 15 48.15 -1.71 5.18
N TRP A 16 47.84 -1.15 3.99
CA TRP A 16 46.58 -0.43 3.76
C TRP A 16 45.50 -1.25 3.11
N THR A 17 45.84 -2.39 2.51
CA THR A 17 44.81 -3.25 1.85
C THR A 17 44.03 -4.12 2.84
N ALA A 18 44.50 -4.29 4.07
CA ALA A 18 43.81 -5.08 5.09
C ALA A 18 42.68 -4.29 5.80
N LEU A 19 42.69 -2.95 5.75
CA LEU A 19 41.69 -2.12 6.42
C LEU A 19 40.45 -1.90 5.57
N LEU A 20 40.54 -2.03 4.22
CA LEU A 20 39.44 -1.84 3.31
C LEU A 20 38.51 -3.07 3.24
N GLY A 21 39.03 -4.24 3.60
CA GLY A 21 38.25 -5.49 3.59
C GLY A 21 37.29 -5.67 4.78
N LEU A 22 37.52 -4.93 5.88
CA LEU A 22 36.69 -5.07 7.10
C LEU A 22 35.43 -4.15 7.10
N LEU A 23 35.36 -3.16 6.18
CA LEU A 23 34.25 -2.22 6.13
C LEU A 23 33.03 -2.76 5.33
N LEU A 24 33.19 -3.87 4.61
CA LEU A 24 32.14 -4.46 3.78
C LEU A 24 31.27 -5.51 4.50
N LEU A 25 31.54 -5.81 5.78
CA LEU A 25 30.81 -6.83 6.56
C LEU A 25 29.76 -6.25 7.50
N VAL A 26 29.60 -4.93 7.58
CA VAL A 26 28.45 -4.32 8.25
C VAL A 26 27.33 -4.17 7.22
N GLN A 27 26.79 -5.29 6.79
CA GLN A 27 25.45 -5.30 6.21
C GLN A 27 24.52 -4.89 7.36
N PRO A 28 23.79 -3.75 7.27
CA PRO A 28 22.73 -3.53 8.22
C PRO A 28 21.76 -4.70 8.04
N LEU A 29 21.65 -5.54 9.04
CA LEU A 29 20.47 -6.38 9.25
C LEU A 29 19.32 -5.42 9.43
N PHE A 30 18.81 -4.86 8.32
CA PHE A 30 17.44 -4.39 8.30
C PHE A 30 16.63 -5.65 8.61
N ALA A 31 16.17 -5.72 9.85
CA ALA A 31 15.17 -6.67 10.24
C ALA A 31 14.09 -6.58 9.15
N GLN A 32 14.01 -7.58 8.29
CA GLN A 32 12.82 -7.81 7.50
C GLN A 32 11.74 -8.04 8.57
N LYS A 33 11.02 -6.96 8.91
CA LYS A 33 9.75 -7.07 9.58
C LYS A 33 8.96 -8.00 8.66
N ASP A 34 8.69 -9.22 9.12
CA ASP A 34 7.89 -10.18 8.37
C ASP A 34 6.68 -9.40 7.84
N LYS A 35 6.61 -9.27 6.51
CA LYS A 35 5.54 -8.52 5.86
C LYS A 35 4.27 -9.30 6.13
N ARG A 36 3.51 -8.82 7.09
CA ARG A 36 2.27 -9.42 7.48
C ARG A 36 1.31 -9.33 6.31
N GLU A 37 0.70 -10.42 5.95
CA GLU A 37 -0.38 -10.42 4.97
C GLU A 37 -1.63 -9.84 5.66
N PRO A 38 -2.16 -8.69 5.17
CA PRO A 38 -3.33 -8.06 5.79
C PRO A 38 -4.62 -8.83 5.53
N LEU A 39 -4.63 -9.72 4.55
CA LEU A 39 -5.76 -10.58 4.19
C LEU A 39 -5.49 -12.03 4.56
N THR A 40 -6.53 -12.72 4.96
CA THR A 40 -6.51 -14.17 5.13
C THR A 40 -6.58 -14.90 3.78
N GLU A 41 -6.10 -16.14 3.72
CA GLU A 41 -6.19 -16.98 2.50
C GLU A 41 -7.61 -17.03 1.90
N PRO A 42 -8.71 -17.18 2.68
CA PRO A 42 -10.06 -17.15 2.14
C PRO A 42 -10.44 -15.80 1.53
N GLU A 43 -9.95 -14.67 2.05
CA GLU A 43 -10.21 -13.34 1.51
C GLU A 43 -9.45 -13.10 0.21
N ILE A 44 -8.19 -13.56 0.14
CA ILE A 44 -7.38 -13.56 -1.08
C ILE A 44 -8.10 -14.35 -2.18
N GLU A 45 -8.65 -15.52 -1.84
CA GLU A 45 -9.39 -16.33 -2.81
C GLU A 45 -10.67 -15.64 -3.28
N GLN A 46 -11.42 -14.98 -2.39
CA GLN A 46 -12.59 -14.18 -2.78
C GLN A 46 -12.22 -13.06 -3.78
N ILE A 47 -11.10 -12.35 -3.54
CA ILE A 47 -10.60 -11.32 -4.48
C ILE A 47 -10.21 -11.96 -5.81
N ARG A 48 -9.62 -13.16 -5.80
CA ARG A 48 -9.26 -13.89 -7.01
C ARG A 48 -10.49 -14.35 -7.78
N GLU A 49 -11.52 -14.86 -7.08
CA GLU A 49 -12.79 -15.29 -7.66
C GLU A 49 -13.60 -14.13 -8.26
N ALA A 50 -13.52 -12.92 -7.69
CA ALA A 50 -14.09 -11.70 -8.28
C ALA A 50 -13.52 -11.43 -9.68
N GLY A 51 -12.39 -12.06 -10.00
CA GLY A 51 -11.82 -12.10 -11.32
C GLY A 51 -11.44 -10.71 -11.85
N ILE A 52 -11.89 -10.43 -13.07
CA ILE A 52 -11.54 -9.22 -13.82
C ILE A 52 -12.57 -8.10 -13.68
N VAL A 53 -13.58 -8.23 -12.81
CA VAL A 53 -14.64 -7.23 -12.64
C VAL A 53 -14.21 -6.21 -11.57
N PRO A 54 -13.79 -4.98 -11.97
CA PRO A 54 -13.23 -4.00 -11.06
C PRO A 54 -14.16 -3.62 -9.91
N SER A 55 -15.45 -3.40 -10.19
CA SER A 55 -16.42 -3.00 -9.16
C SER A 55 -16.57 -4.06 -8.07
N GLN A 56 -16.61 -5.35 -8.45
CA GLN A 56 -16.69 -6.45 -7.47
C GLN A 56 -15.46 -6.53 -6.57
N ARG A 57 -14.27 -6.28 -7.13
CA ARG A 57 -13.04 -6.25 -6.33
C ARG A 57 -13.03 -5.07 -5.37
N ILE A 58 -13.44 -3.88 -5.81
CA ILE A 58 -13.57 -2.69 -4.94
C ILE A 58 -14.57 -2.97 -3.80
N ASP A 59 -15.70 -3.60 -4.10
CA ASP A 59 -16.72 -3.96 -3.10
C ASP A 59 -16.14 -4.94 -2.05
N LEU A 60 -15.32 -5.92 -2.46
CA LEU A 60 -14.66 -6.85 -1.54
C LEU A 60 -13.62 -6.15 -0.65
N TYR A 61 -12.74 -5.32 -1.21
CA TYR A 61 -11.80 -4.54 -0.40
C TYR A 61 -12.54 -3.63 0.57
N THR A 62 -13.62 -2.98 0.12
CA THR A 62 -14.47 -2.14 0.99
C THR A 62 -15.08 -2.95 2.14
N LYS A 63 -15.52 -4.18 1.87
CA LYS A 63 -16.03 -5.10 2.89
C LYS A 63 -14.94 -5.43 3.92
N PHE A 64 -13.77 -5.87 3.48
CA PHE A 64 -12.68 -6.25 4.40
C PHE A 64 -12.19 -5.04 5.23
N LEU A 65 -12.05 -3.87 4.60
CA LEU A 65 -11.74 -2.63 5.31
C LEU A 65 -12.81 -2.25 6.35
N ASN A 66 -14.09 -2.53 6.08
CA ASN A 66 -15.15 -2.35 7.06
C ASN A 66 -14.98 -3.28 8.26
N GLU A 67 -14.58 -4.54 8.05
CA GLU A 67 -14.34 -5.52 9.11
C GLU A 67 -13.14 -5.11 9.99
N HIS A 68 -12.04 -4.63 9.38
CA HIS A 68 -10.90 -4.05 10.10
C HIS A 68 -11.32 -2.80 10.91
N ALA A 69 -12.06 -1.87 10.34
CA ALA A 69 -12.53 -0.67 11.03
C ALA A 69 -13.42 -1.00 12.23
N ASP A 70 -14.29 -2.01 12.12
CA ASP A 70 -15.13 -2.49 13.23
C ASP A 70 -14.29 -3.18 14.31
N THR A 71 -13.21 -3.88 13.93
CA THR A 71 -12.23 -4.47 14.86
C THR A 71 -11.49 -3.38 15.62
N ILE A 72 -10.97 -2.35 14.94
CA ILE A 72 -10.32 -1.19 15.57
C ILE A 72 -11.28 -0.54 16.58
N LYS A 73 -12.52 -0.28 16.18
CA LYS A 73 -13.56 0.28 17.06
C LYS A 73 -13.83 -0.61 18.27
N SER A 74 -13.92 -1.91 18.08
CA SER A 74 -14.12 -2.90 19.17
C SER A 74 -12.95 -2.90 20.15
N LEU A 75 -11.72 -2.88 19.65
CA LEU A 75 -10.50 -2.83 20.47
C LEU A 75 -10.43 -1.54 21.29
N THR A 76 -10.91 -0.42 20.74
CA THR A 76 -10.94 0.87 21.43
C THR A 76 -11.82 0.80 22.70
N ALA A 77 -12.90 0.05 22.67
CA ALA A 77 -13.81 -0.11 23.81
C ALA A 77 -13.29 -1.06 24.90
N ARG A 78 -12.22 -1.83 24.65
CA ARG A 78 -11.65 -2.78 25.61
C ARG A 78 -10.77 -2.08 26.65
N LYS A 79 -10.57 -2.75 27.80
CA LYS A 79 -9.64 -2.30 28.85
C LYS A 79 -8.24 -2.10 28.28
N LYS A 80 -7.59 -1.01 28.66
CA LYS A 80 -6.21 -0.70 28.26
C LYS A 80 -5.23 -1.73 28.83
N THR A 81 -4.52 -2.42 27.95
CA THR A 81 -3.46 -3.39 28.25
C THR A 81 -2.43 -3.33 27.11
N ASP A 82 -1.20 -3.76 27.37
CA ASP A 82 -0.16 -3.83 26.34
C ASP A 82 -0.58 -4.75 25.19
N ALA A 83 -1.22 -5.88 25.49
CA ALA A 83 -1.72 -6.78 24.46
C ALA A 83 -2.78 -6.13 23.56
N ARG A 84 -3.68 -5.30 24.12
CA ARG A 84 -4.65 -4.52 23.33
C ARG A 84 -3.93 -3.49 22.46
N ALA A 85 -2.96 -2.79 23.02
CA ALA A 85 -2.21 -1.77 22.30
C ALA A 85 -1.44 -2.37 21.11
N GLN A 86 -0.79 -3.52 21.32
CA GLN A 86 -0.11 -4.25 20.23
C GLN A 86 -1.10 -4.75 19.18
N HIS A 87 -2.30 -5.19 19.58
CA HIS A 87 -3.33 -5.63 18.64
C HIS A 87 -3.86 -4.44 17.81
N LEU A 88 -4.06 -3.26 18.44
CA LEU A 88 -4.41 -2.05 17.70
C LEU A 88 -3.33 -1.62 16.72
N ASP A 89 -2.05 -1.65 17.10
CA ASP A 89 -0.94 -1.34 16.23
C ASP A 89 -0.93 -2.24 14.98
N ASN A 90 -1.09 -3.53 15.19
CA ASN A 90 -1.16 -4.51 14.12
C ASN A 90 -2.35 -4.26 13.18
N GLU A 91 -3.53 -4.07 13.74
CA GLU A 91 -4.77 -3.87 13.00
C GLU A 91 -4.74 -2.58 12.17
N LEU A 92 -4.15 -1.51 12.72
CA LEU A 92 -3.96 -0.25 12.01
C LEU A 92 -2.99 -0.40 10.82
N GLN A 93 -1.91 -1.18 10.99
CA GLN A 93 -0.96 -1.46 9.91
C GLN A 93 -1.61 -2.29 8.80
N ASP A 94 -2.37 -3.34 9.15
CA ASP A 94 -3.10 -4.17 8.19
C ASP A 94 -4.14 -3.34 7.43
N PHE A 95 -4.86 -2.47 8.14
CA PHE A 95 -5.84 -1.54 7.57
C PHE A 95 -5.21 -0.56 6.58
N THR A 96 -4.07 0.05 6.94
CA THR A 96 -3.32 0.94 6.05
C THR A 96 -2.88 0.22 4.77
N ALA A 97 -2.29 -0.97 4.91
CA ALA A 97 -1.82 -1.74 3.77
C ALA A 97 -2.95 -2.09 2.78
N LEU A 98 -4.14 -2.39 3.29
CA LEU A 98 -5.33 -2.66 2.45
C LEU A 98 -5.85 -1.40 1.76
N MET A 99 -5.83 -0.23 2.43
CA MET A 99 -6.21 1.03 1.79
C MET A 99 -5.25 1.40 0.65
N ASP A 100 -3.95 1.23 0.86
CA ASP A 100 -2.92 1.51 -0.14
C ASP A 100 -3.04 0.56 -1.35
N GLU A 101 -3.33 -0.72 -1.10
CA GLU A 101 -3.57 -1.70 -2.16
C GLU A 101 -4.83 -1.36 -2.96
N LEU A 102 -5.91 -0.99 -2.30
CA LEU A 102 -7.14 -0.53 -2.97
C LEU A 102 -6.87 0.72 -3.80
N GLY A 103 -6.15 1.71 -3.26
CA GLY A 103 -5.77 2.92 -3.99
C GLY A 103 -5.00 2.60 -5.28
N SER A 104 -4.01 1.71 -5.21
CA SER A 104 -3.25 1.25 -6.38
C SER A 104 -4.13 0.54 -7.42
N ASN A 105 -5.13 -0.23 -6.96
CA ASN A 105 -6.11 -0.86 -7.85
C ASN A 105 -7.00 0.18 -8.53
N LEU A 106 -7.45 1.23 -7.81
CA LEU A 106 -8.26 2.31 -8.37
C LEU A 106 -7.52 3.04 -9.51
N ASP A 107 -6.23 3.34 -9.31
CA ASP A 107 -5.40 3.94 -10.37
C ASP A 107 -5.32 3.02 -11.60
N THR A 108 -5.07 1.73 -11.38
CA THR A 108 -5.04 0.74 -12.47
C THR A 108 -6.36 0.67 -13.25
N TYR A 109 -7.49 0.76 -12.57
CA TYR A 109 -8.81 0.73 -13.23
C TYR A 109 -9.09 2.04 -13.97
N SER A 110 -8.67 3.17 -13.40
CA SER A 110 -8.79 4.47 -14.04
C SER A 110 -7.97 4.55 -15.33
N ASP A 111 -6.73 4.09 -15.31
CA ASP A 111 -5.83 4.06 -16.47
C ASP A 111 -6.37 3.22 -17.64
N ARG A 112 -7.18 2.22 -17.32
CA ARG A 112 -7.85 1.35 -18.30
C ARG A 112 -9.23 1.85 -18.71
N HIS A 113 -9.68 3.01 -18.21
CA HIS A 113 -11.01 3.53 -18.40
C HIS A 113 -12.13 2.55 -18.02
N ALA A 114 -11.89 1.70 -17.01
CA ALA A 114 -12.94 0.84 -16.46
C ALA A 114 -13.98 1.70 -15.74
N ASP A 115 -15.25 1.50 -16.02
CA ASP A 115 -16.35 2.23 -15.35
C ASP A 115 -16.57 1.68 -13.94
N ILE A 116 -15.96 2.33 -12.95
CA ILE A 116 -16.05 1.95 -11.54
C ILE A 116 -16.92 2.90 -10.70
N ARG A 117 -17.64 3.84 -11.34
CA ARG A 117 -18.48 4.84 -10.66
C ARG A 117 -19.47 4.24 -9.67
N LYS A 118 -20.01 3.06 -9.98
CA LYS A 118 -20.96 2.34 -9.13
C LYS A 118 -20.34 1.96 -7.79
N ALA A 119 -19.06 1.56 -7.77
CA ALA A 119 -18.34 1.18 -6.56
C ALA A 119 -17.70 2.37 -5.83
N LEU A 120 -17.35 3.45 -6.54
CA LEU A 120 -16.72 4.63 -5.94
C LEU A 120 -17.61 5.37 -4.94
N LYS A 121 -18.93 5.42 -5.18
CA LYS A 121 -19.87 6.10 -4.28
C LYS A 121 -19.94 5.43 -2.91
N PRO A 122 -20.23 4.11 -2.78
CA PRO A 122 -20.22 3.44 -1.47
C PRO A 122 -18.82 3.41 -0.83
N LEU A 123 -17.74 3.36 -1.63
CA LEU A 123 -16.39 3.49 -1.11
C LEU A 123 -16.18 4.86 -0.43
N SER A 124 -16.58 5.96 -1.08
CA SER A 124 -16.47 7.31 -0.49
C SER A 124 -17.25 7.45 0.82
N GLU A 125 -18.43 6.86 0.93
CA GLU A 125 -19.22 6.84 2.17
C GLU A 125 -18.50 6.01 3.28
N SER A 126 -17.84 4.92 2.88
CA SER A 126 -17.08 4.06 3.80
C SER A 126 -15.80 4.76 4.30
N THR A 127 -15.07 5.46 3.43
CA THR A 127 -13.86 6.21 3.83
C THR A 127 -14.18 7.30 4.85
N ASP A 128 -15.28 8.03 4.70
CA ASP A 128 -15.72 9.04 5.68
C ASP A 128 -16.01 8.39 7.06
N ARG A 129 -16.60 7.18 7.07
CA ARG A 129 -16.83 6.40 8.31
C ARG A 129 -15.52 5.95 8.94
N TRP A 130 -14.59 5.42 8.16
CA TRP A 130 -13.30 4.96 8.65
C TRP A 130 -12.49 6.09 9.27
N LEU A 131 -12.41 7.22 8.60
CA LEU A 131 -11.73 8.42 9.10
C LEU A 131 -12.35 8.91 10.42
N SER A 132 -13.68 8.83 10.56
CA SER A 132 -14.35 9.15 11.83
C SER A 132 -13.90 8.22 12.97
N ILE A 133 -13.77 6.90 12.71
CA ILE A 133 -13.29 5.92 13.70
C ILE A 133 -11.83 6.20 14.06
N LEU A 134 -10.95 6.38 13.06
CA LEU A 134 -9.52 6.60 13.27
C LEU A 134 -9.22 7.90 14.02
N ARG A 135 -9.94 8.98 13.72
CA ARG A 135 -9.80 10.29 14.39
C ARG A 135 -10.34 10.27 15.82
N ALA A 136 -11.37 9.46 16.10
CA ALA A 136 -11.90 9.28 17.44
C ALA A 136 -11.00 8.42 18.34
N LEU A 137 -10.07 7.64 17.75
CA LEU A 137 -9.12 6.83 18.50
C LEU A 137 -8.09 7.72 19.20
N ILE A 138 -8.06 7.64 20.54
CA ILE A 138 -7.07 8.36 21.36
C ILE A 138 -5.71 7.68 21.16
N GLY A 139 -4.73 8.44 20.65
CA GLY A 139 -3.37 7.93 20.42
C GLY A 139 -2.68 7.52 21.72
N GLU A 140 -1.96 6.41 21.66
CA GLU A 140 -1.05 5.93 22.70
C GLU A 140 0.32 5.68 22.03
N PRO A 141 1.45 5.88 22.75
CA PRO A 141 2.79 5.80 22.13
C PRO A 141 3.06 4.48 21.37
N SER A 142 2.39 3.41 21.76
CA SER A 142 2.53 2.07 21.18
C SER A 142 1.93 1.91 19.79
N PHE A 143 0.96 2.75 19.39
CA PHE A 143 0.28 2.67 18.09
C PHE A 143 -0.02 4.04 17.46
N ASP A 144 0.45 5.16 18.05
CA ASP A 144 0.13 6.51 17.54
C ASP A 144 0.70 6.76 16.14
N LEU A 145 1.84 6.16 15.81
CA LEU A 145 2.41 6.23 14.46
C LEU A 145 1.49 5.53 13.46
N ALA A 146 1.16 4.26 13.71
CA ALA A 146 0.28 3.50 12.83
C ALA A 146 -1.11 4.16 12.67
N ARG A 147 -1.63 4.80 13.75
CA ARG A 147 -2.87 5.59 13.68
C ARG A 147 -2.76 6.79 12.74
N LYS A 148 -1.65 7.51 12.77
CA LYS A 148 -1.42 8.66 11.88
C LYS A 148 -1.28 8.23 10.43
N GLU A 149 -0.53 7.17 10.17
CA GLU A 149 -0.36 6.58 8.85
C GLU A 149 -1.73 6.11 8.29
N ALA A 150 -2.55 5.44 9.12
CA ALA A 150 -3.89 5.03 8.73
C ALA A 150 -4.83 6.20 8.41
N ILE A 151 -4.71 7.32 9.14
CA ILE A 151 -5.50 8.53 8.83
C ILE A 151 -5.04 9.13 7.50
N GLU A 152 -3.74 9.26 7.27
CA GLU A 152 -3.17 9.80 6.02
C GLU A 152 -3.60 8.95 4.81
N SER A 153 -3.38 7.63 4.85
CA SER A 153 -3.82 6.72 3.79
C SER A 153 -5.34 6.77 3.56
N GLY A 154 -6.12 6.90 4.65
CA GLY A 154 -7.58 7.05 4.55
C GLY A 154 -8.02 8.36 3.91
N GLU A 155 -7.32 9.47 4.17
CA GLU A 155 -7.56 10.77 3.54
C GLU A 155 -7.21 10.73 2.05
N ASP A 156 -6.08 10.16 1.69
CA ASP A 156 -5.63 9.98 0.31
C ASP A 156 -6.63 9.13 -0.50
N LEU A 157 -7.08 8.00 0.06
CA LEU A 157 -8.06 7.14 -0.58
C LEU A 157 -9.42 7.82 -0.74
N ALA A 158 -9.87 8.61 0.25
CA ALA A 158 -11.11 9.38 0.19
C ALA A 158 -11.07 10.43 -0.92
N ASP A 159 -9.97 11.17 -1.02
CA ASP A 159 -9.77 12.19 -2.04
C ASP A 159 -9.64 11.56 -3.43
N GLN A 160 -8.92 10.43 -3.55
CA GLN A 160 -8.81 9.66 -4.79
C GLN A 160 -10.18 9.17 -5.26
N ALA A 161 -11.00 8.58 -4.38
CA ALA A 161 -12.33 8.09 -4.73
C ALA A 161 -13.25 9.21 -5.23
N LYS A 162 -13.25 10.38 -4.56
CA LYS A 162 -14.04 11.56 -4.95
C LYS A 162 -13.57 12.14 -6.28
N ARG A 163 -12.26 12.27 -6.47
CA ARG A 163 -11.65 12.75 -7.72
C ARG A 163 -12.01 11.83 -8.87
N LEU A 164 -11.80 10.53 -8.74
CA LEU A 164 -12.10 9.54 -9.78
C LEU A 164 -13.60 9.49 -10.13
N LEU A 165 -14.48 9.63 -9.14
CA LEU A 165 -15.94 9.68 -9.40
C LEU A 165 -16.31 10.88 -10.29
N THR A 166 -15.69 12.03 -10.06
CA THR A 166 -15.90 13.24 -10.87
C THR A 166 -15.33 13.06 -12.27
N GLU A 167 -14.07 12.67 -12.38
CA GLU A 167 -13.37 12.46 -13.66
C GLU A 167 -14.08 11.43 -14.54
N GLN A 168 -14.48 10.30 -13.98
CA GLN A 168 -15.21 9.27 -14.72
C GLN A 168 -16.63 9.70 -15.09
N THR A 169 -17.28 10.51 -14.26
CA THR A 169 -18.59 11.05 -14.60
C THR A 169 -18.51 11.95 -15.84
N GLU A 170 -17.50 12.83 -15.89
CA GLU A 170 -17.25 13.70 -17.05
C GLU A 170 -16.83 12.90 -18.28
N TYR A 171 -15.93 11.92 -18.11
CA TYR A 171 -15.45 11.07 -19.20
C TYR A 171 -16.60 10.30 -19.87
N PHE A 172 -17.45 9.63 -19.10
CA PHE A 172 -18.55 8.80 -19.62
C PHE A 172 -19.77 9.59 -20.10
N ILE A 173 -19.82 10.92 -19.87
CA ILE A 173 -20.78 11.80 -20.57
C ILE A 173 -20.40 11.88 -22.07
N LEU A 174 -19.12 11.93 -22.38
CA LEU A 174 -18.59 12.04 -23.74
C LEU A 174 -18.42 10.67 -24.41
N HIS A 175 -18.19 9.60 -23.65
CA HIS A 175 -17.89 8.24 -24.11
C HIS A 175 -18.98 7.26 -23.65
N LYS A 176 -20.24 7.53 -24.03
CA LYS A 176 -21.40 6.74 -23.59
C LYS A 176 -21.39 5.29 -24.06
N ASP A 177 -20.73 5.02 -25.17
CA ASP A 177 -20.54 3.68 -25.73
C ASP A 177 -19.54 2.82 -24.93
N GLU A 178 -18.68 3.46 -24.15
CA GLU A 178 -17.73 2.80 -23.25
C GLU A 178 -18.30 2.65 -21.83
N ALA A 179 -19.40 3.35 -21.48
CA ALA A 179 -20.01 3.27 -20.17
C ALA A 179 -20.52 1.85 -19.88
N TYR A 180 -20.47 1.45 -18.60
CA TYR A 180 -20.89 0.12 -18.12
C TYR A 180 -20.06 -1.06 -18.62
N GLN A 181 -18.94 -0.83 -19.31
CA GLN A 181 -17.99 -1.88 -19.64
C GLN A 181 -17.10 -2.17 -18.40
N GLU A 182 -17.58 -3.10 -17.57
CA GLU A 182 -16.83 -3.52 -16.37
C GLU A 182 -15.63 -4.43 -16.72
N ARG A 183 -15.55 -4.92 -17.97
CA ARG A 183 -14.42 -5.73 -18.43
C ARG A 183 -13.28 -4.84 -18.94
N ALA A 184 -12.18 -4.85 -18.23
CA ALA A 184 -10.92 -4.32 -18.72
C ALA A 184 -10.31 -5.28 -19.77
N GLU A 185 -11.00 -5.56 -20.87
CA GLU A 185 -10.37 -6.24 -22.01
C GLU A 185 -9.43 -5.24 -22.70
N PRO A 186 -8.15 -5.60 -22.92
CA PRO A 186 -7.30 -4.78 -23.77
C PRO A 186 -7.95 -4.70 -25.15
N LYS A 187 -8.23 -3.47 -25.62
CA LYS A 187 -8.69 -3.24 -26.99
C LYS A 187 -7.70 -3.94 -27.92
N SER A 188 -8.11 -5.00 -28.60
CA SER A 188 -7.33 -5.56 -29.70
C SER A 188 -7.09 -4.44 -30.69
N LYS A 189 -5.80 -4.17 -30.99
CA LYS A 189 -5.46 -3.23 -32.08
C LYS A 189 -6.25 -3.63 -33.30
N PRO A 190 -6.90 -2.66 -34.01
CA PRO A 190 -7.48 -2.95 -35.30
C PRO A 190 -6.36 -3.49 -36.19
N ASP A 191 -6.57 -4.67 -36.75
CA ASP A 191 -5.66 -5.24 -37.75
C ASP A 191 -5.61 -4.25 -38.93
N ASP A 192 -4.45 -3.58 -39.06
CA ASP A 192 -4.09 -2.86 -40.29
C ASP A 192 -4.01 -3.89 -41.44
N LYS A 193 -5.06 -3.92 -42.24
CA LYS A 193 -5.06 -4.58 -43.55
C LYS A 193 -4.71 -3.61 -44.65
#